data_257898cdb5bf137de4f51fe08464aa8d
#
_entry.id   257898cdb5bf137de4f51fe08464aa8d
#
_cell.length_a   1.000
_cell.length_b   1.000
_cell.length_c   1.000
_cell.angle_alpha   90.00
_cell.angle_beta   90.00
_cell.angle_gamma   90.00
#
_symmetry.space_group_name_H-M   'P 1'
#
loop_
_entity.id
_entity.type
_entity.pdbx_description
1 polymer ?
#
loop_
_entity_poly.entity_id
_entity_poly.type
_entity_poly.pdbx_seq_one_letter_code
_entity_poly.pdbx_strand_id
1 'polypeptide(L)'
;MLKDITLGQFFPGDSVVHRMDPRMKLILTIVYIVGVFMVGNLPGYAVALGFLYLVVRVSGLPFGYLVRGIKPLRFIILFTFVLNLLFFPGETPLLTLGFVTLTREALEKAIFFALRLVFLVMGTSVLTLTTSPMQLTDGLERLMSPLRRFRFPAHELAMMMTIALRFIPLLLEETDKIQKAQMARGADFESGNLLMRAKAMVPLLVPLFVSAFRRANDLAMAMEARCYRGGDHRTRLRELKYTRLDALGAAAMACFLLVIFAEGRLLG
;
A
#
# COMPACT_ATOMS: atom_id res chain seq x y z
N MET A 1 -4.34 -19.64 13.05
CA MET A 1 -4.29 -18.18 13.05
C MET A 1 -3.17 -17.55 12.20
N LEU A 2 -2.02 -18.21 11.96
CA LEU A 2 -0.92 -17.60 11.15
C LEU A 2 -0.99 -17.91 9.65
N LYS A 3 -1.92 -18.77 9.20
CA LYS A 3 -2.04 -19.18 7.79
C LYS A 3 -2.63 -18.11 6.84
N ASP A 4 -3.21 -17.06 7.39
CA ASP A 4 -3.90 -16.01 6.60
C ASP A 4 -3.05 -14.75 6.40
N ILE A 5 -1.77 -14.77 6.79
CA ILE A 5 -0.84 -13.67 6.53
C ILE A 5 -0.38 -13.79 5.08
N THR A 6 -1.20 -13.30 4.16
CA THR A 6 -0.77 -13.10 2.77
C THR A 6 0.23 -11.93 2.74
N LEU A 7 1.49 -12.24 2.48
CA LEU A 7 2.55 -11.25 2.25
C LEU A 7 2.26 -10.44 0.98
N GLY A 8 1.53 -9.34 1.16
CA GLY A 8 1.08 -8.47 0.08
C GLY A 8 -0.13 -9.04 -0.67
N GLN A 9 -1.06 -8.16 -1.00
CA GLN A 9 -2.25 -8.52 -1.81
C GLN A 9 -1.93 -8.53 -3.31
N PHE A 10 -0.71 -8.97 -3.68
CA PHE A 10 -0.32 -9.03 -5.09
C PHE A 10 -1.17 -10.05 -5.84
N PHE A 11 -1.83 -9.60 -6.91
CA PHE A 11 -2.57 -10.44 -7.83
C PHE A 11 -1.69 -10.72 -9.06
N PRO A 12 -1.23 -11.95 -9.28
CA PRO A 12 -0.38 -12.26 -10.43
C PRO A 12 -1.19 -12.10 -11.72
N GLY A 13 -0.63 -11.33 -12.66
CA GLY A 13 -1.24 -11.05 -13.96
C GLY A 13 -0.23 -10.48 -14.95
N ASP A 14 -0.57 -10.53 -16.24
CA ASP A 14 0.30 -10.09 -17.35
C ASP A 14 -0.22 -8.85 -18.07
N SER A 15 -1.04 -8.03 -17.39
CA SER A 15 -1.60 -6.82 -17.99
C SER A 15 -0.54 -5.74 -18.25
N VAL A 16 -0.93 -4.73 -19.03
CA VAL A 16 -0.08 -3.55 -19.33
C VAL A 16 0.43 -2.92 -18.04
N VAL A 17 -0.45 -2.77 -17.02
CA VAL A 17 -0.08 -2.17 -15.73
C VAL A 17 0.88 -3.07 -14.96
N HIS A 18 0.75 -4.40 -15.02
CA HIS A 18 1.70 -5.32 -14.37
C HIS A 18 3.12 -5.20 -14.96
N ARG A 19 3.25 -4.99 -16.27
CA ARG A 19 4.52 -4.91 -17.00
C ARG A 19 5.22 -3.55 -16.91
N MET A 20 4.56 -2.51 -16.39
CA MET A 20 5.13 -1.19 -16.18
C MET A 20 6.26 -1.21 -15.14
N ASP A 21 7.21 -0.30 -15.29
CA ASP A 21 8.32 -0.12 -14.33
C ASP A 21 7.76 0.27 -12.93
N PRO A 22 8.18 -0.42 -11.85
CA PRO A 22 7.71 -0.13 -10.49
C PRO A 22 7.95 1.32 -10.05
N ARG A 23 9.01 1.97 -10.54
CA ARG A 23 9.31 3.39 -10.27
C ARG A 23 8.20 4.29 -10.80
N MET A 24 7.80 4.04 -12.07
CA MET A 24 6.73 4.81 -12.70
C MET A 24 5.40 4.58 -12.00
N LYS A 25 5.07 3.35 -11.63
CA LYS A 25 3.85 3.04 -10.88
C LYS A 25 3.78 3.81 -9.54
N LEU A 26 4.90 3.86 -8.80
CA LEU A 26 5.00 4.62 -7.56
C LEU A 26 4.76 6.12 -7.79
N ILE A 27 5.47 6.70 -8.77
CA ILE A 27 5.31 8.12 -9.12
C ILE A 27 3.88 8.42 -9.55
N LEU A 28 3.33 7.61 -10.47
CA LEU A 28 1.97 7.80 -10.98
C LEU A 28 0.92 7.67 -9.87
N THR A 29 1.12 6.77 -8.91
CA THR A 29 0.23 6.65 -7.75
C THR A 29 0.27 7.91 -6.87
N ILE A 30 1.46 8.47 -6.61
CA ILE A 30 1.58 9.73 -5.85
C ILE A 30 0.91 10.87 -6.62
N VAL A 31 1.16 10.97 -7.92
CA VAL A 31 0.55 12.00 -8.79
C VAL A 31 -0.98 11.83 -8.83
N TYR A 32 -1.48 10.60 -8.89
CA TYR A 32 -2.91 10.31 -8.79
C TYR A 32 -3.51 10.78 -7.47
N ILE A 33 -2.85 10.49 -6.33
CA ILE A 33 -3.28 10.96 -5.02
C ILE A 33 -3.41 12.49 -5.02
N VAL A 34 -2.39 13.20 -5.49
CA VAL A 34 -2.41 14.67 -5.59
C VAL A 34 -3.55 15.12 -6.50
N GLY A 35 -3.73 14.47 -7.66
CA GLY A 35 -4.82 14.78 -8.60
C GLY A 35 -6.20 14.65 -7.96
N VAL A 36 -6.46 13.58 -7.20
CA VAL A 36 -7.73 13.39 -6.49
C VAL A 36 -7.98 14.46 -5.41
N PHE A 37 -6.91 14.96 -4.76
CA PHE A 37 -7.04 16.07 -3.81
C PHE A 37 -7.38 17.41 -4.49
N MET A 38 -6.99 17.60 -5.75
CA MET A 38 -7.33 18.81 -6.54
C MET A 38 -8.78 18.80 -7.01
N VAL A 39 -9.49 17.68 -7.00
CA VAL A 39 -10.90 17.60 -7.37
C VAL A 39 -11.76 18.30 -6.32
N GLY A 40 -12.46 19.34 -6.73
CA GLY A 40 -13.36 20.14 -5.88
C GLY A 40 -14.84 20.02 -6.23
N ASN A 41 -15.17 19.57 -7.44
CA ASN A 41 -16.50 19.61 -8.03
C ASN A 41 -17.00 18.22 -8.42
N LEU A 42 -18.34 18.06 -8.54
CA LEU A 42 -18.95 16.77 -8.91
C LEU A 42 -18.52 16.25 -10.30
N PRO A 43 -18.42 17.07 -11.37
CA PRO A 43 -17.88 16.62 -12.65
C PRO A 43 -16.45 16.06 -12.57
N GLY A 44 -15.58 16.67 -11.76
CA GLY A 44 -14.22 16.16 -11.55
C GLY A 44 -14.18 14.76 -10.92
N TYR A 45 -15.12 14.46 -10.02
CA TYR A 45 -15.27 13.08 -9.52
C TYR A 45 -15.75 12.12 -10.61
N ALA A 46 -16.57 12.55 -11.57
CA ALA A 46 -16.93 11.73 -12.72
C ALA A 46 -15.71 11.44 -13.62
N VAL A 47 -14.85 12.43 -13.85
CA VAL A 47 -13.57 12.25 -14.56
C VAL A 47 -12.65 11.28 -13.81
N ALA A 48 -12.51 11.45 -12.49
CA ALA A 48 -11.71 10.54 -11.65
C ALA A 48 -12.24 9.10 -11.68
N LEU A 49 -13.58 8.92 -11.68
CA LEU A 49 -14.22 7.61 -11.82
C LEU A 49 -13.91 6.99 -13.18
N GLY A 50 -14.05 7.75 -14.27
CA GLY A 50 -13.74 7.31 -15.63
C GLY A 50 -12.27 6.89 -15.77
N PHE A 51 -11.35 7.68 -15.23
CA PHE A 51 -9.92 7.35 -15.21
C PHE A 51 -9.64 6.07 -14.42
N LEU A 52 -10.17 5.96 -13.20
CA LEU A 52 -10.00 4.79 -12.37
C LEU A 52 -10.59 3.53 -13.03
N TYR A 53 -11.78 3.63 -13.62
CA TYR A 53 -12.40 2.55 -14.36
C TYR A 53 -11.52 2.08 -15.53
N LEU A 54 -10.95 3.02 -16.29
CA LEU A 54 -10.03 2.73 -17.38
C LEU A 54 -8.78 2.01 -16.87
N VAL A 55 -8.15 2.50 -15.81
CA VAL A 55 -6.96 1.89 -15.20
C VAL A 55 -7.27 0.47 -14.72
N VAL A 56 -8.41 0.25 -14.06
CA VAL A 56 -8.83 -1.08 -13.59
C VAL A 56 -9.07 -2.04 -14.76
N ARG A 57 -9.70 -1.57 -15.82
CA ARG A 57 -9.91 -2.38 -17.04
C ARG A 57 -8.61 -2.78 -17.72
N VAL A 58 -7.68 -1.82 -17.87
CA VAL A 58 -6.35 -2.06 -18.47
C VAL A 58 -5.49 -2.93 -17.57
N SER A 59 -5.67 -2.85 -16.24
CA SER A 59 -4.93 -3.69 -15.29
C SER A 59 -5.43 -5.15 -15.25
N GLY A 60 -6.61 -5.45 -15.81
CA GLY A 60 -7.19 -6.79 -15.78
C GLY A 60 -7.57 -7.29 -14.38
N LEU A 61 -7.67 -6.37 -13.42
CA LEU A 61 -8.00 -6.71 -12.04
C LEU A 61 -9.50 -6.99 -11.90
N PRO A 62 -9.91 -8.06 -11.20
CA PRO A 62 -11.32 -8.26 -10.86
C PRO A 62 -11.79 -7.16 -9.91
N PHE A 63 -12.87 -6.46 -10.26
CA PHE A 63 -13.40 -5.33 -9.50
C PHE A 63 -13.67 -5.68 -8.03
N GLY A 64 -14.02 -6.95 -7.76
CA GLY A 64 -14.25 -7.46 -6.40
C GLY A 64 -13.04 -7.35 -5.47
N TYR A 65 -11.81 -7.37 -5.99
CA TYR A 65 -10.61 -7.20 -5.15
C TYR A 65 -10.42 -5.75 -4.71
N LEU A 66 -10.72 -4.78 -5.57
CA LEU A 66 -10.68 -3.36 -5.20
C LEU A 66 -11.74 -3.03 -4.15
N VAL A 67 -12.96 -3.55 -4.30
CA VAL A 67 -14.04 -3.38 -3.31
C VAL A 67 -13.68 -4.03 -1.97
N ARG A 68 -12.96 -5.15 -1.99
CA ARG A 68 -12.44 -5.76 -0.74
C ARG A 68 -11.48 -4.85 0.01
N GLY A 69 -10.69 -4.03 -0.70
CA GLY A 69 -9.83 -3.01 -0.10
C GLY A 69 -10.59 -1.92 0.66
N ILE A 70 -11.85 -1.65 0.29
CA ILE A 70 -12.71 -0.65 0.95
C ILE A 70 -13.33 -1.23 2.25
N LYS A 71 -13.58 -2.56 2.30
CA LYS A 71 -14.26 -3.19 3.45
C LYS A 71 -13.70 -2.80 4.83
N PRO A 72 -12.39 -2.87 5.10
CA PRO A 72 -11.84 -2.50 6.40
C PRO A 72 -11.98 -1.01 6.70
N LEU A 73 -12.07 -0.16 5.67
CA LEU A 73 -12.15 1.30 5.81
C LEU A 73 -13.58 1.83 5.82
N ARG A 74 -14.58 0.96 5.61
CA ARG A 74 -16.00 1.37 5.59
C ARG A 74 -16.43 2.15 6.83
N PHE A 75 -15.91 1.77 8.00
CA PHE A 75 -16.22 2.46 9.25
C PHE A 75 -15.64 3.87 9.26
N ILE A 76 -14.39 4.04 8.81
CA ILE A 76 -13.72 5.35 8.72
C ILE A 76 -14.42 6.23 7.70
N ILE A 77 -14.82 5.70 6.55
CA ILE A 77 -15.54 6.42 5.51
C ILE A 77 -16.89 6.90 6.04
N LEU A 78 -17.65 6.00 6.70
CA LEU A 78 -18.94 6.34 7.29
C LEU A 78 -18.78 7.36 8.42
N PHE A 79 -17.80 7.19 9.28
CA PHE A 79 -17.51 8.11 10.39
C PHE A 79 -17.14 9.50 9.87
N THR A 80 -16.27 9.59 8.87
CA THR A 80 -15.89 10.86 8.24
C THR A 80 -17.10 11.51 7.57
N PHE A 81 -17.94 10.73 6.89
CA PHE A 81 -19.18 11.24 6.28
C PHE A 81 -20.11 11.84 7.34
N VAL A 82 -20.37 11.12 8.43
CA VAL A 82 -21.24 11.59 9.52
C VAL A 82 -20.65 12.82 10.21
N LEU A 83 -19.36 12.84 10.50
CA LEU A 83 -18.71 14.01 11.10
C LEU A 83 -18.84 15.26 10.23
N ASN A 84 -18.54 15.13 8.92
CA ASN A 84 -18.67 16.28 8.02
C ASN A 84 -20.12 16.73 7.88
N LEU A 85 -21.07 15.80 7.88
CA LEU A 85 -22.49 16.10 7.81
C LEU A 85 -23.01 16.88 9.04
N LEU A 86 -22.47 16.55 10.23
CA LEU A 86 -22.94 17.12 11.50
C LEU A 86 -22.20 18.42 11.89
N PHE A 87 -20.90 18.50 11.58
CA PHE A 87 -20.03 19.55 12.09
C PHE A 87 -19.59 20.58 11.04
N PHE A 88 -19.88 20.33 9.75
CA PHE A 88 -19.49 21.31 8.74
C PHE A 88 -20.48 22.48 8.73
N PRO A 89 -20.01 23.74 8.92
CA PRO A 89 -20.88 24.91 8.90
C PRO A 89 -21.35 25.18 7.46
N GLY A 90 -22.63 25.50 7.31
CA GLY A 90 -23.21 25.91 6.03
C GLY A 90 -24.30 26.96 6.25
N GLU A 91 -24.63 27.70 5.20
CA GLU A 91 -25.57 28.83 5.25
C GLU A 91 -27.03 28.42 4.92
N THR A 92 -27.20 27.32 4.13
CA THR A 92 -28.52 26.88 3.69
C THR A 92 -29.01 25.65 4.50
N PRO A 93 -29.89 25.87 5.50
CA PRO A 93 -30.41 24.75 6.29
C PRO A 93 -31.41 23.92 5.48
N LEU A 94 -31.17 22.62 5.34
CA LEU A 94 -32.10 21.64 4.76
C LEU A 94 -33.03 21.05 5.82
N LEU A 95 -32.52 20.81 7.01
CA LEU A 95 -33.26 20.23 8.11
C LEU A 95 -32.67 20.72 9.44
N THR A 96 -33.53 21.25 10.33
CA THR A 96 -33.14 21.62 11.69
C THR A 96 -33.70 20.63 12.67
N LEU A 97 -32.87 19.77 13.23
CA LEU A 97 -33.21 18.85 14.30
C LEU A 97 -32.58 19.34 15.62
N GLY A 98 -33.25 20.23 16.31
CA GLY A 98 -32.80 20.77 17.61
C GLY A 98 -31.41 21.43 17.52
N PHE A 99 -30.37 20.80 18.07
CA PHE A 99 -28.99 21.33 18.07
C PHE A 99 -28.18 21.04 16.78
N VAL A 100 -28.72 20.26 15.86
CA VAL A 100 -28.02 19.86 14.62
C VAL A 100 -28.76 20.46 13.43
N THR A 101 -28.07 21.33 12.69
CA THR A 101 -28.55 21.90 11.43
C THR A 101 -27.88 21.18 10.27
N LEU A 102 -28.61 20.35 9.56
CA LEU A 102 -28.15 19.74 8.31
C LEU A 102 -28.23 20.79 7.20
N THR A 103 -27.09 21.17 6.67
CA THR A 103 -27.00 22.15 5.59
C THR A 103 -26.67 21.47 4.26
N ARG A 104 -27.05 22.08 3.16
CA ARG A 104 -26.76 21.57 1.80
C ARG A 104 -25.26 21.46 1.58
N GLU A 105 -24.51 22.47 2.01
CA GLU A 105 -23.05 22.52 1.88
C GLU A 105 -22.38 21.41 2.69
N ALA A 106 -22.88 21.11 3.89
CA ALA A 106 -22.39 20.00 4.71
C ALA A 106 -22.59 18.65 4.01
N LEU A 107 -23.76 18.45 3.39
CA LEU A 107 -24.04 17.22 2.64
C LEU A 107 -23.14 17.08 1.43
N GLU A 108 -22.97 18.13 0.64
CA GLU A 108 -22.06 18.13 -0.54
C GLU A 108 -20.62 17.82 -0.11
N LYS A 109 -20.11 18.47 0.92
CA LYS A 109 -18.77 18.22 1.46
C LYS A 109 -18.61 16.82 2.03
N ALA A 110 -19.60 16.32 2.77
CA ALA A 110 -19.58 14.97 3.31
C ALA A 110 -19.48 13.92 2.19
N ILE A 111 -20.26 14.09 1.09
CA ILE A 111 -20.20 13.22 -0.08
C ILE A 111 -18.80 13.31 -0.74
N PHE A 112 -18.27 14.53 -0.94
CA PHE A 112 -16.97 14.72 -1.58
C PHE A 112 -15.82 14.10 -0.77
N PHE A 113 -15.82 14.25 0.55
CA PHE A 113 -14.82 13.60 1.40
C PHE A 113 -14.94 12.07 1.39
N ALA A 114 -16.16 11.53 1.42
CA ALA A 114 -16.37 10.09 1.33
C ALA A 114 -15.91 9.53 -0.02
N LEU A 115 -16.28 10.18 -1.15
CA LEU A 115 -15.84 9.81 -2.50
C LEU A 115 -14.32 9.89 -2.61
N ARG A 116 -13.70 10.96 -2.10
CA ARG A 116 -12.24 11.12 -2.11
C ARG A 116 -11.53 9.94 -1.44
N LEU A 117 -11.99 9.55 -0.25
CA LEU A 117 -11.43 8.38 0.45
C LEU A 117 -11.58 7.10 -0.37
N VAL A 118 -12.76 6.89 -0.97
CA VAL A 118 -12.99 5.71 -1.83
C VAL A 118 -12.03 5.70 -3.02
N PHE A 119 -11.87 6.81 -3.74
CA PHE A 119 -10.96 6.90 -4.89
C PHE A 119 -9.50 6.71 -4.49
N LEU A 120 -9.07 7.31 -3.38
CA LEU A 120 -7.70 7.14 -2.86
C LEU A 120 -7.41 5.68 -2.55
N VAL A 121 -8.33 5.00 -1.86
CA VAL A 121 -8.17 3.58 -1.50
C VAL A 121 -8.17 2.70 -2.76
N MET A 122 -9.07 2.93 -3.70
CA MET A 122 -9.14 2.14 -4.92
C MET A 122 -7.89 2.35 -5.80
N GLY A 123 -7.43 3.60 -5.96
CA GLY A 123 -6.23 3.90 -6.75
C GLY A 123 -4.95 3.32 -6.16
N THR A 124 -4.77 3.45 -4.84
CA THR A 124 -3.61 2.83 -4.16
C THR A 124 -3.68 1.31 -4.14
N SER A 125 -4.88 0.72 -4.10
CA SER A 125 -5.07 -0.73 -4.24
C SER A 125 -4.61 -1.26 -5.60
N VAL A 126 -4.74 -0.48 -6.68
CA VAL A 126 -4.21 -0.87 -8.00
C VAL A 126 -2.69 -1.07 -7.94
N LEU A 127 -1.95 -0.16 -7.28
CA LEU A 127 -0.51 -0.32 -7.10
C LEU A 127 -0.18 -1.61 -6.34
N THR A 128 -0.84 -1.84 -5.20
CA THR A 128 -0.58 -2.98 -4.33
C THR A 128 -0.93 -4.32 -5.00
N LEU A 129 -2.01 -4.35 -5.78
CA LEU A 129 -2.45 -5.55 -6.50
C LEU A 129 -1.59 -5.86 -7.74
N THR A 130 -1.00 -4.82 -8.39
CA THR A 130 -0.23 -5.00 -9.63
C THR A 130 1.28 -5.01 -9.44
N THR A 131 1.78 -4.81 -8.23
CA THR A 131 3.22 -4.72 -7.97
C THR A 131 3.59 -5.60 -6.79
N SER A 132 4.51 -6.55 -7.00
CA SER A 132 4.99 -7.40 -5.91
C SER A 132 5.81 -6.61 -4.89
N PRO A 133 5.85 -7.02 -3.60
CA PRO A 133 6.65 -6.33 -2.58
C PRO A 133 8.13 -6.19 -2.95
N MET A 134 8.72 -7.20 -3.62
CA MET A 134 10.10 -7.14 -4.08
C MET A 134 10.29 -6.09 -5.19
N GLN A 135 9.38 -6.02 -6.16
CA GLN A 135 9.42 -4.99 -7.21
C GLN A 135 9.24 -3.58 -6.61
N LEU A 136 8.37 -3.45 -5.60
CA LEU A 136 8.17 -2.18 -4.90
C LEU A 136 9.46 -1.72 -4.20
N THR A 137 10.17 -2.65 -3.54
CA THR A 137 11.46 -2.38 -2.89
C THR A 137 12.52 -1.95 -3.90
N ASP A 138 12.61 -2.65 -5.05
CA ASP A 138 13.56 -2.29 -6.13
C ASP A 138 13.23 -0.91 -6.74
N GLY A 139 11.94 -0.62 -6.93
CA GLY A 139 11.48 0.69 -7.40
C GLY A 139 11.84 1.80 -6.42
N LEU A 140 11.58 1.57 -5.13
CA LEU A 140 11.87 2.53 -4.06
C LEU A 140 13.38 2.81 -3.94
N GLU A 141 14.22 1.78 -3.99
CA GLU A 141 15.69 1.94 -3.99
C GLU A 141 16.15 2.86 -5.11
N ARG A 142 15.63 2.65 -6.32
CA ARG A 142 16.01 3.46 -7.46
C ARG A 142 15.51 4.90 -7.36
N LEU A 143 14.31 5.11 -6.82
CA LEU A 143 13.78 6.46 -6.56
C LEU A 143 14.56 7.18 -5.45
N MET A 144 15.06 6.44 -4.44
CA MET A 144 15.90 7.00 -3.38
C MET A 144 17.37 7.14 -3.79
N SER A 145 17.78 6.58 -4.92
CA SER A 145 19.18 6.66 -5.41
C SER A 145 19.75 8.09 -5.48
N PRO A 146 19.01 9.15 -5.90
CA PRO A 146 19.51 10.52 -5.88
C PRO A 146 19.83 11.03 -4.46
N LEU A 147 19.17 10.50 -3.43
CA LEU A 147 19.38 10.88 -2.04
C LEU A 147 20.74 10.38 -1.50
N ARG A 148 21.42 9.46 -2.22
CA ARG A 148 22.80 9.06 -1.89
C ARG A 148 23.74 10.28 -1.83
N ARG A 149 23.45 11.35 -2.59
CA ARG A 149 24.21 12.62 -2.52
C ARG A 149 24.16 13.23 -1.12
N PHE A 150 23.12 12.97 -0.35
CA PHE A 150 22.94 13.39 1.05
C PHE A 150 23.40 12.31 2.06
N ARG A 151 24.22 11.34 1.64
CA ARG A 151 24.68 10.19 2.46
C ARG A 151 23.56 9.26 2.93
N PHE A 152 22.42 9.27 2.24
CA PHE A 152 21.32 8.38 2.59
C PHE A 152 21.62 6.94 2.12
N PRO A 153 21.57 5.92 3.01
CA PRO A 153 21.95 4.54 2.68
C PRO A 153 20.83 3.79 1.95
N ALA A 154 20.44 4.29 0.75
CA ALA A 154 19.30 3.76 0.00
C ALA A 154 19.48 2.28 -0.40
N HIS A 155 20.71 1.88 -0.75
CA HIS A 155 20.99 0.51 -1.13
C HIS A 155 20.92 -0.45 0.05
N GLU A 156 21.51 -0.07 1.17
CA GLU A 156 21.53 -0.86 2.41
C GLU A 156 20.09 -1.08 2.92
N LEU A 157 19.27 -0.04 2.91
CA LEU A 157 17.86 -0.14 3.29
C LEU A 157 17.09 -1.10 2.35
N ALA A 158 17.26 -0.97 1.04
CA ALA A 158 16.60 -1.84 0.08
C ALA A 158 17.07 -3.30 0.23
N MET A 159 18.35 -3.51 0.49
CA MET A 159 18.89 -4.85 0.75
C MET A 159 18.28 -5.44 2.03
N MET A 160 18.23 -4.67 3.14
CA MET A 160 17.58 -5.11 4.37
C MET A 160 16.10 -5.47 4.14
N MET A 161 15.36 -4.65 3.40
CA MET A 161 13.95 -4.94 3.05
C MET A 161 13.84 -6.22 2.21
N THR A 162 14.71 -6.42 1.23
CA THR A 162 14.71 -7.61 0.38
C THR A 162 14.99 -8.88 1.19
N ILE A 163 15.98 -8.81 2.10
CA ILE A 163 16.30 -9.92 3.03
C ILE A 163 15.11 -10.18 3.95
N ALA A 164 14.52 -9.13 4.53
CA ALA A 164 13.35 -9.26 5.41
C ALA A 164 12.17 -9.92 4.69
N LEU A 165 11.79 -9.44 3.48
CA LEU A 165 10.71 -9.99 2.68
C LEU A 165 10.93 -11.48 2.35
N ARG A 166 12.18 -11.90 2.15
CA ARG A 166 12.53 -13.30 1.91
C ARG A 166 12.47 -14.15 3.19
N PHE A 167 12.82 -13.57 4.34
CA PHE A 167 12.85 -14.28 5.62
C PHE A 167 11.47 -14.40 6.27
N ILE A 168 10.53 -13.48 6.00
CA ILE A 168 9.20 -13.53 6.59
C ILE A 168 8.50 -14.88 6.36
N PRO A 169 8.36 -15.43 5.13
CA PRO A 169 7.74 -16.75 4.93
C PRO A 169 8.46 -17.86 5.71
N LEU A 170 9.80 -17.82 5.70
CA LEU A 170 10.63 -18.80 6.36
C LEU A 170 10.46 -18.77 7.89
N LEU A 171 10.38 -17.56 8.49
CA LEU A 171 10.12 -17.39 9.91
C LEU A 171 8.69 -17.78 10.30
N LEU A 172 7.71 -17.56 9.41
CA LEU A 172 6.34 -18.03 9.64
C LEU A 172 6.26 -19.56 9.69
N GLU A 173 6.93 -20.26 8.77
CA GLU A 173 7.03 -21.73 8.80
C GLU A 173 7.75 -22.23 10.04
N GLU A 174 8.82 -21.58 10.45
CA GLU A 174 9.56 -21.90 11.67
C GLU A 174 8.69 -21.69 12.92
N THR A 175 7.95 -20.58 12.96
CA THR A 175 7.01 -20.28 14.05
C THR A 175 5.95 -21.38 14.17
N ASP A 176 5.38 -21.84 13.06
CA ASP A 176 4.37 -22.91 13.04
C ASP A 176 4.96 -24.24 13.57
N LYS A 177 6.22 -24.56 13.21
CA LYS A 177 6.93 -25.73 13.73
C LYS A 177 7.20 -25.65 15.22
N ILE A 178 7.72 -24.50 15.69
CA ILE A 178 8.00 -24.29 17.12
C ILE A 178 6.69 -24.33 17.91
N GLN A 179 5.63 -23.69 17.42
CA GLN A 179 4.32 -23.70 18.08
C GLN A 179 3.78 -25.11 18.25
N LYS A 180 3.82 -25.94 17.21
CA LYS A 180 3.40 -27.34 17.28
C LYS A 180 4.24 -28.15 18.27
N ALA A 181 5.56 -27.95 18.29
CA ALA A 181 6.45 -28.58 19.22
C ALA A 181 6.17 -28.20 20.68
N GLN A 182 5.86 -26.91 20.93
CA GLN A 182 5.51 -26.43 22.28
C GLN A 182 4.12 -26.92 22.72
N MET A 183 3.14 -27.00 21.82
CA MET A 183 1.84 -27.60 22.11
C MET A 183 1.98 -29.12 22.50
N ALA A 184 2.83 -29.86 21.79
CA ALA A 184 3.13 -31.25 22.13
C ALA A 184 3.79 -31.41 23.53
N ARG A 185 4.42 -30.33 24.04
CA ARG A 185 4.98 -30.25 25.41
C ARG A 185 4.00 -29.73 26.46
N GLY A 186 2.72 -29.53 26.07
CA GLY A 186 1.67 -29.07 26.97
C GLY A 186 1.52 -27.56 27.06
N ALA A 187 2.15 -26.79 26.17
CA ALA A 187 1.94 -25.34 26.14
C ALA A 187 0.54 -25.02 25.59
N ASP A 188 -0.17 -24.15 26.30
CA ASP A 188 -1.48 -23.65 25.86
C ASP A 188 -1.37 -22.16 25.50
N PHE A 189 -1.67 -21.83 24.23
CA PHE A 189 -1.59 -20.48 23.68
C PHE A 189 -2.97 -19.79 23.59
N GLU A 190 -4.06 -20.50 23.88
CA GLU A 190 -5.42 -20.02 23.65
C GLU A 190 -6.18 -19.70 24.95
N SER A 191 -5.87 -20.41 26.04
CA SER A 191 -6.57 -20.27 27.31
C SER A 191 -6.01 -19.14 28.20
N GLY A 192 -6.84 -18.58 29.05
CA GLY A 192 -6.45 -17.62 30.08
C GLY A 192 -6.54 -16.14 29.68
N ASN A 193 -6.15 -15.26 30.64
CA ASN A 193 -6.13 -13.82 30.49
C ASN A 193 -5.03 -13.35 29.51
N LEU A 194 -5.15 -12.14 28.98
CA LEU A 194 -4.16 -11.55 28.05
C LEU A 194 -2.72 -11.65 28.56
N LEU A 195 -2.51 -11.46 29.86
CA LEU A 195 -1.18 -11.57 30.48
C LEU A 195 -0.64 -13.02 30.49
N MET A 196 -1.50 -13.99 30.72
CA MET A 196 -1.15 -15.42 30.66
C MET A 196 -0.81 -15.84 29.22
N ARG A 197 -1.58 -15.39 28.23
CA ARG A 197 -1.29 -15.63 26.80
C ARG A 197 0.03 -15.00 26.37
N ALA A 198 0.32 -13.77 26.79
CA ALA A 198 1.61 -13.13 26.54
C ALA A 198 2.78 -13.93 27.13
N LYS A 199 2.63 -14.42 28.36
CA LYS A 199 3.65 -15.24 29.03
C LYS A 199 3.82 -16.61 28.34
N ALA A 200 2.75 -17.20 27.86
CA ALA A 200 2.78 -18.45 27.08
C ALA A 200 3.51 -18.29 25.73
N MET A 201 3.59 -17.09 25.17
CA MET A 201 4.33 -16.84 23.92
C MET A 201 5.85 -16.79 24.09
N VAL A 202 6.37 -16.58 25.31
CA VAL A 202 7.82 -16.49 25.55
C VAL A 202 8.58 -17.76 25.11
N PRO A 203 8.12 -19.00 25.42
CA PRO A 203 8.76 -20.22 24.94
C PRO A 203 8.79 -20.38 23.42
N LEU A 204 7.97 -19.61 22.68
CA LEU A 204 7.96 -19.57 21.23
C LEU A 204 8.94 -18.50 20.71
N LEU A 205 8.99 -17.34 21.37
CA LEU A 205 9.82 -16.21 20.93
C LEU A 205 11.33 -16.52 21.07
N VAL A 206 11.75 -17.11 22.19
CA VAL A 206 13.17 -17.38 22.44
C VAL A 206 13.81 -18.28 21.37
N PRO A 207 13.25 -19.47 21.04
CA PRO A 207 13.80 -20.29 19.97
C PRO A 207 13.76 -19.61 18.61
N LEU A 208 12.71 -18.82 18.33
CA LEU A 208 12.57 -18.07 17.08
C LEU A 208 13.69 -17.03 16.94
N PHE A 209 13.98 -16.26 17.99
CA PHE A 209 15.11 -15.32 18.00
C PHE A 209 16.46 -16.01 17.77
N VAL A 210 16.70 -17.13 18.46
CA VAL A 210 17.96 -17.89 18.30
C VAL A 210 18.08 -18.38 16.85
N SER A 211 17.00 -18.91 16.25
CA SER A 211 16.99 -19.34 14.86
C SER A 211 17.24 -18.18 13.89
N ALA A 212 16.59 -17.03 14.13
CA ALA A 212 16.76 -15.83 13.30
C ALA A 212 18.21 -15.32 13.34
N PHE A 213 18.83 -15.23 14.52
CA PHE A 213 20.24 -14.83 14.66
C PHE A 213 21.20 -15.80 14.00
N ARG A 214 20.97 -17.12 14.13
CA ARG A 214 21.81 -18.13 13.46
C ARG A 214 21.74 -17.95 11.94
N ARG A 215 20.53 -17.79 11.38
CA ARG A 215 20.36 -17.54 9.93
C ARG A 215 20.99 -16.22 9.48
N ALA A 216 20.93 -15.17 10.31
CA ALA A 216 21.59 -13.89 10.00
C ALA A 216 23.11 -14.07 9.94
N ASN A 217 23.72 -14.81 10.87
CA ASN A 217 25.15 -15.12 10.84
C ASN A 217 25.54 -15.97 9.62
N ASP A 218 24.76 -16.99 9.30
CA ASP A 218 25.01 -17.85 8.11
C ASP A 218 24.94 -17.01 6.84
N LEU A 219 23.96 -16.10 6.74
CA LEU A 219 23.86 -15.17 5.60
C LEU A 219 25.05 -14.22 5.54
N ALA A 220 25.47 -13.64 6.66
CA ALA A 220 26.61 -12.73 6.73
C ALA A 220 27.91 -13.44 6.27
N MET A 221 28.18 -14.64 6.78
CA MET A 221 29.32 -15.46 6.33
C MET A 221 29.24 -15.79 4.83
N ALA A 222 28.06 -16.13 4.33
CA ALA A 222 27.88 -16.40 2.91
C ALA A 222 28.08 -15.15 2.03
N MET A 223 27.75 -13.96 2.52
CA MET A 223 27.99 -12.69 1.85
C MET A 223 29.49 -12.35 1.85
N GLU A 224 30.17 -12.52 2.96
CA GLU A 224 31.63 -12.34 3.08
C GLU A 224 32.39 -13.31 2.14
N ALA A 225 32.02 -14.58 2.12
CA ALA A 225 32.60 -15.58 1.23
C ALA A 225 32.42 -15.25 -0.26
N ARG A 226 31.36 -14.47 -0.60
CA ARG A 226 31.11 -13.95 -1.94
C ARG A 226 31.72 -12.56 -2.19
N CYS A 227 32.60 -12.09 -1.30
CA CYS A 227 33.28 -10.80 -1.39
C CYS A 227 32.33 -9.62 -1.47
N TYR A 228 31.20 -9.65 -0.74
CA TYR A 228 30.27 -8.53 -0.68
C TYR A 228 30.91 -7.31 0.00
N ARG A 229 31.01 -6.19 -0.74
CA ARG A 229 31.62 -4.92 -0.27
C ARG A 229 30.66 -3.73 -0.36
N GLY A 230 29.36 -3.96 -0.18
CA GLY A 230 28.36 -2.89 -0.29
C GLY A 230 27.76 -2.78 -1.70
N GLY A 231 27.10 -1.63 -1.96
CA GLY A 231 26.35 -1.41 -3.20
C GLY A 231 27.11 -0.78 -4.35
N ASP A 232 28.38 -0.36 -4.13
CA ASP A 232 29.16 0.33 -5.15
C ASP A 232 29.70 -0.65 -6.21
N HIS A 233 29.64 -0.22 -7.48
CA HIS A 233 30.08 -1.00 -8.66
C HIS A 233 29.41 -2.36 -8.87
N ARG A 234 28.21 -2.55 -8.29
CA ARG A 234 27.48 -3.80 -8.43
C ARG A 234 26.57 -3.79 -9.67
N THR A 235 26.67 -4.83 -10.49
CA THR A 235 25.75 -5.09 -11.60
C THR A 235 24.48 -5.81 -11.10
N ARG A 236 23.35 -5.59 -11.77
CA ARG A 236 22.07 -6.25 -11.45
C ARG A 236 21.70 -7.23 -12.55
N LEU A 237 21.23 -8.41 -12.16
CA LEU A 237 20.74 -9.43 -13.09
C LEU A 237 19.49 -8.95 -13.85
N ARG A 238 18.62 -8.20 -13.18
CA ARG A 238 17.44 -7.57 -13.79
C ARG A 238 17.54 -6.07 -13.63
N GLU A 239 17.85 -5.38 -14.71
CA GLU A 239 17.84 -3.93 -14.74
C GLU A 239 16.43 -3.42 -15.00
N LEU A 240 15.99 -2.45 -14.19
CA LEU A 240 14.76 -1.70 -14.45
C LEU A 240 15.01 -0.77 -15.66
N LYS A 241 14.25 -0.96 -16.74
CA LYS A 241 14.32 -0.14 -17.96
C LYS A 241 12.95 0.46 -18.24
N TYR A 242 12.95 1.75 -18.51
CA TYR A 242 11.73 2.43 -18.95
C TYR A 242 11.26 1.87 -20.29
N THR A 243 9.98 1.60 -20.39
CA THR A 243 9.33 1.03 -21.56
C THR A 243 8.36 2.04 -22.19
N ARG A 244 7.91 1.76 -23.42
CA ARG A 244 6.85 2.58 -24.05
C ARG A 244 5.55 2.56 -23.24
N LEU A 245 5.32 1.52 -22.45
CA LEU A 245 4.14 1.41 -21.57
C LEU A 245 4.20 2.44 -20.45
N ASP A 246 5.38 2.75 -19.93
CA ASP A 246 5.58 3.77 -18.90
C ASP A 246 5.28 5.17 -19.44
N ALA A 247 5.69 5.45 -20.69
CA ALA A 247 5.37 6.71 -21.35
C ALA A 247 3.86 6.86 -21.61
N LEU A 248 3.17 5.78 -22.01
CA LEU A 248 1.72 5.78 -22.17
C LEU A 248 1.00 6.01 -20.84
N GLY A 249 1.47 5.37 -19.76
CA GLY A 249 0.91 5.60 -18.41
C GLY A 249 1.11 7.04 -17.96
N ALA A 250 2.29 7.63 -18.20
CA ALA A 250 2.57 9.03 -17.90
C ALA A 250 1.69 9.99 -18.73
N ALA A 251 1.50 9.71 -20.01
CA ALA A 251 0.63 10.51 -20.88
C ALA A 251 -0.83 10.45 -20.44
N ALA A 252 -1.34 9.26 -20.07
CA ALA A 252 -2.70 9.09 -19.55
C ALA A 252 -2.89 9.87 -18.22
N MET A 253 -1.90 9.84 -17.33
CA MET A 253 -1.93 10.60 -16.08
C MET A 253 -1.87 12.11 -16.33
N ALA A 254 -1.02 12.56 -17.26
CA ALA A 254 -0.96 13.98 -17.65
C ALA A 254 -2.29 14.46 -18.23
N CYS A 255 -2.93 13.67 -19.10
CA CYS A 255 -4.26 13.96 -19.63
C CYS A 255 -5.30 14.07 -18.50
N PHE A 256 -5.29 13.14 -17.56
CA PHE A 256 -6.17 13.17 -16.38
C PHE A 256 -6.00 14.46 -15.57
N LEU A 257 -4.76 14.85 -15.26
CA LEU A 257 -4.49 16.09 -14.54
C LEU A 257 -4.90 17.34 -15.32
N LEU A 258 -4.64 17.36 -16.63
CA LEU A 258 -5.04 18.50 -17.49
C LEU A 258 -6.56 18.67 -17.52
N VAL A 259 -7.31 17.56 -17.59
CA VAL A 259 -8.78 17.63 -17.58
C VAL A 259 -9.28 18.15 -16.24
N ILE A 260 -8.75 17.66 -15.09
CA ILE A 260 -9.12 18.17 -13.77
C ILE A 260 -8.78 19.64 -13.62
N PHE A 261 -7.60 20.07 -14.09
CA PHE A 261 -7.19 21.47 -14.00
C PHE A 261 -8.03 22.39 -14.89
N ALA A 262 -8.35 21.96 -16.11
CA ALA A 262 -9.22 22.69 -17.02
C ALA A 262 -10.65 22.84 -16.46
N GLU A 263 -11.19 21.77 -15.88
CA GLU A 263 -12.49 21.76 -15.24
C GLU A 263 -12.53 22.68 -14.01
N GLY A 264 -11.50 22.63 -13.15
CA GLY A 264 -11.40 23.52 -12.00
C GLY A 264 -11.33 25.02 -12.37
N ARG A 265 -10.81 25.34 -13.57
CA ARG A 265 -10.82 26.74 -14.09
C ARG A 265 -12.13 27.14 -14.74
N LEU A 266 -12.90 26.22 -15.30
CA LEU A 266 -14.15 26.51 -15.99
C LEU A 266 -15.36 26.58 -15.04
N LEU A 267 -15.30 25.88 -13.92
CA LEU A 267 -16.43 25.71 -13.00
C LEU A 267 -16.15 26.29 -11.58
N GLY A 268 -14.94 26.73 -11.29
CA GLY A 268 -14.56 27.44 -10.06
C GLY A 268 -14.34 28.93 -10.36
#